data_012a4d197306e4d8c4037f68a7389fe8
#
_entry.id   012a4d197306e4d8c4037f68a7389fe8
#
_cell.length_a   1.000
_cell.length_b   1.000
_cell.length_c   1.000
_cell.angle_alpha   90.00
_cell.angle_beta   90.00
_cell.angle_gamma   90.00
#
_symmetry.space_group_name_H-M   'P 1'
#
loop_
_entity.id
_entity.type
_entity.pdbx_description
1 polymer ?
#
loop_
_entity_poly.entity_id
_entity_poly.type
_entity_poly.pdbx_seq_one_letter_code
_entity_poly.pdbx_strand_id
1 'polypeptide(L)'
;SAEGTISINGVSVNVKADMTQDEYIQALQQAATEAGTTMEVGQSGIRFTSKDYGSDSNVNITLSASLSALAGAGYKIATDGSGNVESKNNGTDAVVTGGSNLSDKTIRADGNRVYVVGNSGFSMDFLLSSDIDMTAGSKNLQIDISDIGNMAIQIGANEGQEMKIKIPEVSTESLYL
;
A
#
# COMPACT_ATOMS: atom_id res chain seq x y z
N SER A 1 -15.21 -30.29 17.69
CA SER A 1 -14.96 -29.62 16.40
C SER A 1 -15.91 -28.44 16.31
N ALA A 2 -15.45 -27.26 16.03
CA ALA A 2 -16.30 -26.09 15.89
C ALA A 2 -16.57 -25.81 14.43
N GLU A 3 -17.78 -25.45 14.15
CA GLU A 3 -18.21 -24.96 12.83
C GLU A 3 -18.49 -23.48 12.91
N GLY A 4 -18.19 -22.75 11.86
CA GLY A 4 -18.46 -21.32 11.82
C GLY A 4 -17.96 -20.65 10.59
N THR A 5 -18.02 -19.34 10.59
CA THR A 5 -17.59 -18.50 9.47
C THR A 5 -16.50 -17.53 9.91
N ILE A 6 -15.49 -17.41 9.09
CA ILE A 6 -14.46 -16.37 9.17
C ILE A 6 -14.65 -15.46 7.98
N SER A 7 -14.70 -14.16 8.21
CA SER A 7 -14.72 -13.18 7.13
C SER A 7 -13.48 -12.29 7.19
N ILE A 8 -12.82 -12.11 6.05
CA ILE A 8 -11.65 -11.27 5.86
C ILE A 8 -12.04 -10.20 4.84
N ASN A 9 -12.15 -8.94 5.25
CA ASN A 9 -12.62 -7.84 4.41
C ASN A 9 -13.89 -8.17 3.60
N GLY A 10 -14.84 -8.92 4.23
CA GLY A 10 -16.09 -9.33 3.60
C GLY A 10 -16.04 -10.65 2.83
N VAL A 11 -14.86 -11.22 2.56
CA VAL A 11 -14.71 -12.55 1.95
C VAL A 11 -14.86 -13.60 3.04
N SER A 12 -15.85 -14.48 2.90
CA SER A 12 -16.23 -15.45 3.93
C SER A 12 -15.72 -16.85 3.66
N VAL A 13 -15.17 -17.48 4.69
CA VAL A 13 -14.76 -18.89 4.71
C VAL A 13 -15.64 -19.64 5.69
N ASN A 14 -16.29 -20.70 5.21
CA ASN A 14 -17.04 -21.61 6.07
C ASN A 14 -16.09 -22.71 6.61
N VAL A 15 -15.92 -22.71 7.93
CA VAL A 15 -15.15 -23.73 8.63
C VAL A 15 -16.09 -24.84 9.04
N LYS A 16 -15.77 -26.08 8.63
CA LYS A 16 -16.54 -27.29 8.94
C LYS A 16 -15.86 -28.08 10.05
N ALA A 17 -16.65 -28.86 10.76
CA ALA A 17 -16.17 -29.69 11.88
C ALA A 17 -15.17 -30.80 11.47
N ASP A 18 -15.24 -31.27 10.24
CA ASP A 18 -14.41 -32.31 9.65
C ASP A 18 -13.22 -31.80 8.83
N MET A 19 -13.07 -30.47 8.74
CA MET A 19 -12.00 -29.84 7.98
C MET A 19 -10.64 -30.13 8.63
N THR A 20 -9.70 -30.58 7.83
CA THR A 20 -8.31 -30.73 8.25
C THR A 20 -7.61 -29.39 8.39
N GLN A 21 -6.49 -29.36 9.11
CA GLN A 21 -5.71 -28.14 9.26
C GLN A 21 -5.23 -27.59 7.92
N ASP A 22 -4.81 -28.46 7.01
CA ASP A 22 -4.32 -28.04 5.69
C ASP A 22 -5.44 -27.44 4.83
N GLU A 23 -6.62 -28.06 4.82
CA GLU A 23 -7.80 -27.51 4.13
C GLU A 23 -8.21 -26.15 4.69
N TYR A 24 -8.16 -26.00 6.02
CA TYR A 24 -8.45 -24.74 6.68
C TYR A 24 -7.46 -23.64 6.28
N ILE A 25 -6.14 -23.93 6.31
CA ILE A 25 -5.10 -22.97 5.91
C ILE A 25 -5.24 -22.60 4.43
N GLN A 26 -5.50 -23.58 3.55
CA GLN A 26 -5.71 -23.30 2.12
C GLN A 26 -6.93 -22.41 1.87
N ALA A 27 -8.04 -22.69 2.55
CA ALA A 27 -9.27 -21.89 2.41
C ALA A 27 -9.05 -20.45 2.88
N LEU A 28 -8.34 -20.25 4.00
CA LEU A 28 -7.98 -18.93 4.48
C LEU A 28 -7.01 -18.20 3.55
N GLN A 29 -6.05 -18.89 2.98
CA GLN A 29 -5.09 -18.31 2.04
C GLN A 29 -5.76 -17.85 0.74
N GLN A 30 -6.72 -18.62 0.25
CA GLN A 30 -7.52 -18.23 -0.90
C GLN A 30 -8.36 -16.99 -0.59
N ALA A 31 -9.07 -17.01 0.53
CA ALA A 31 -9.89 -15.87 0.97
C ALA A 31 -9.05 -14.61 1.23
N ALA A 32 -7.88 -14.75 1.83
CA ALA A 32 -6.95 -13.63 2.04
C ALA A 32 -6.51 -13.01 0.71
N THR A 33 -6.21 -13.83 -0.28
CA THR A 33 -5.82 -13.36 -1.63
C THR A 33 -6.96 -12.61 -2.30
N GLU A 34 -8.18 -13.14 -2.22
CA GLU A 34 -9.38 -12.52 -2.77
C GLU A 34 -9.74 -11.22 -2.02
N ALA A 35 -9.49 -11.17 -0.72
CA ALA A 35 -9.71 -10.01 0.15
C ALA A 35 -8.63 -8.92 0.01
N GLY A 36 -7.67 -9.05 -0.91
CA GLY A 36 -6.58 -8.08 -1.08
C GLY A 36 -5.56 -8.09 0.06
N THR A 37 -5.45 -9.21 0.79
CA THR A 37 -4.50 -9.36 1.89
C THR A 37 -3.46 -10.45 1.61
N THR A 38 -2.36 -10.44 2.36
CA THR A 38 -1.41 -11.53 2.48
C THR A 38 -1.64 -12.25 3.80
N MET A 39 -1.40 -13.56 3.83
CA MET A 39 -1.52 -14.38 5.03
C MET A 39 -0.18 -14.98 5.39
N GLU A 40 0.17 -14.88 6.66
CA GLU A 40 1.35 -15.52 7.26
C GLU A 40 0.93 -16.41 8.44
N VAL A 41 1.44 -17.63 8.46
CA VAL A 41 1.24 -18.56 9.58
C VAL A 41 2.49 -18.53 10.46
N GLY A 42 2.36 -17.97 11.64
CA GLY A 42 3.44 -17.86 12.61
C GLY A 42 3.20 -18.71 13.88
N GLN A 43 4.17 -18.70 14.77
CA GLN A 43 4.05 -19.40 16.07
C GLN A 43 2.94 -18.82 16.98
N SER A 44 2.67 -17.53 16.83
CA SER A 44 1.64 -16.83 17.60
C SER A 44 0.25 -16.88 16.99
N GLY A 45 0.13 -17.42 15.76
CA GLY A 45 -1.12 -17.53 15.04
C GLY A 45 -1.02 -17.08 13.59
N ILE A 46 -2.18 -16.90 12.97
CA ILE A 46 -2.31 -16.45 11.57
C ILE A 46 -2.44 -14.93 11.57
N ARG A 47 -1.61 -14.29 10.76
CA ARG A 47 -1.62 -12.84 10.54
C ARG A 47 -2.05 -12.53 9.12
N PHE A 48 -2.89 -11.52 8.98
CA PHE A 48 -3.29 -10.96 7.70
C PHE A 48 -2.76 -9.53 7.58
N THR A 49 -2.22 -9.20 6.42
CA THR A 49 -1.69 -7.86 6.15
C THR A 49 -2.29 -7.36 4.83
N SER A 50 -2.77 -6.12 4.79
CA SER A 50 -3.25 -5.51 3.54
C SER A 50 -2.12 -5.41 2.53
N LYS A 51 -2.45 -5.60 1.25
CA LYS A 51 -1.55 -5.31 0.13
C LYS A 51 -1.51 -3.83 -0.22
N ASP A 52 -2.56 -3.10 0.17
CA ASP A 52 -2.67 -1.67 -0.07
C ASP A 52 -2.01 -0.90 1.08
N TYR A 53 -1.53 0.29 0.77
CA TYR A 53 -0.91 1.22 1.71
C TYR A 53 -1.85 2.40 1.98
N GLY A 54 -1.60 3.08 3.09
CA GLY A 54 -2.25 4.34 3.41
C GLY A 54 -3.48 4.24 4.29
N SER A 55 -4.14 5.36 4.48
CA SER A 55 -5.30 5.51 5.37
C SER A 55 -6.53 4.72 4.90
N ASP A 56 -6.60 4.42 3.61
CA ASP A 56 -7.70 3.64 3.03
C ASP A 56 -7.47 2.13 3.11
N SER A 57 -6.23 1.70 3.43
CA SER A 57 -5.94 0.29 3.63
C SER A 57 -6.49 -0.20 4.97
N ASN A 58 -7.20 -1.31 4.94
CA ASN A 58 -7.71 -1.92 6.15
C ASN A 58 -7.65 -3.45 6.11
N VAL A 59 -7.65 -4.07 7.29
CA VAL A 59 -7.85 -5.50 7.47
C VAL A 59 -8.94 -5.67 8.54
N ASN A 60 -10.09 -6.12 8.11
CA ASN A 60 -11.22 -6.40 8.99
C ASN A 60 -11.47 -7.91 9.04
N ILE A 61 -11.32 -8.51 10.21
CA ILE A 61 -11.56 -9.93 10.43
C ILE A 61 -12.69 -10.09 11.41
N THR A 62 -13.70 -10.85 11.00
CA THR A 62 -14.81 -11.23 11.88
C THR A 62 -14.90 -12.75 11.98
N LEU A 63 -15.17 -13.22 13.20
CA LEU A 63 -15.35 -14.63 13.51
C LEU A 63 -16.77 -14.87 14.01
N SER A 64 -17.39 -15.97 13.61
CA SER A 64 -18.61 -16.41 14.28
C SER A 64 -18.32 -16.78 15.73
N ALA A 65 -19.32 -16.66 16.59
CA ALA A 65 -19.19 -16.91 18.05
C ALA A 65 -18.61 -18.30 18.39
N SER A 66 -18.95 -19.33 17.58
CA SER A 66 -18.42 -20.68 17.78
C SER A 66 -16.92 -20.81 17.49
N LEU A 67 -16.41 -20.02 16.56
CA LEU A 67 -14.98 -19.98 16.20
C LEU A 67 -14.18 -19.07 17.14
N SER A 68 -14.77 -18.03 17.70
CA SER A 68 -14.13 -17.18 18.71
C SER A 68 -13.71 -17.98 19.95
N ALA A 69 -14.47 -19.01 20.31
CA ALA A 69 -14.13 -19.93 21.39
C ALA A 69 -12.93 -20.84 21.07
N LEU A 70 -12.61 -21.06 19.78
CA LEU A 70 -11.48 -21.87 19.31
C LEU A 70 -10.18 -21.09 19.14
N ALA A 71 -10.22 -19.80 19.20
CA ALA A 71 -9.04 -18.93 19.02
C ALA A 71 -7.90 -19.27 19.99
N GLY A 72 -8.18 -20.03 21.07
CA GLY A 72 -7.19 -20.56 22.03
C GLY A 72 -6.58 -21.92 21.70
N ALA A 73 -7.09 -22.70 20.74
CA ALA A 73 -6.83 -24.15 20.63
C ALA A 73 -6.03 -24.60 19.37
N GLY A 74 -5.16 -23.76 18.81
CA GLY A 74 -4.27 -24.16 17.71
C GLY A 74 -4.64 -23.65 16.31
N TYR A 75 -5.84 -23.12 16.13
CA TYR A 75 -6.26 -22.41 14.91
C TYR A 75 -6.22 -20.88 15.12
N LYS A 76 -5.15 -20.41 15.74
CA LYS A 76 -5.04 -19.03 16.20
C LYS A 76 -5.00 -18.05 15.05
N ILE A 77 -6.06 -17.28 14.91
CA ILE A 77 -5.91 -15.93 14.37
C ILE A 77 -5.27 -15.10 15.48
N ALA A 78 -4.30 -14.24 15.13
CA ALA A 78 -3.61 -13.44 16.12
C ALA A 78 -4.59 -12.67 17.02
N THR A 79 -4.40 -12.73 18.31
CA THR A 79 -5.27 -12.10 19.31
C THR A 79 -4.50 -11.06 20.11
N ASP A 80 -5.21 -10.08 20.63
CA ASP A 80 -4.70 -8.97 21.47
C ASP A 80 -4.22 -9.37 22.87
N GLY A 81 -3.90 -10.62 23.11
CA GLY A 81 -3.53 -11.12 24.45
C GLY A 81 -4.71 -11.33 25.39
N SER A 82 -5.89 -10.78 25.08
CA SER A 82 -7.15 -10.97 25.83
C SER A 82 -8.06 -11.98 25.14
N GLY A 83 -7.61 -12.58 24.04
CA GLY A 83 -8.35 -13.58 23.28
C GLY A 83 -9.25 -12.99 22.18
N ASN A 84 -9.29 -11.69 22.02
CA ASN A 84 -9.99 -11.06 20.91
C ASN A 84 -9.12 -11.03 19.65
N VAL A 85 -9.75 -11.09 18.48
CA VAL A 85 -9.04 -10.90 17.23
C VAL A 85 -8.46 -9.49 17.20
N GLU A 86 -7.15 -9.37 17.12
CA GLU A 86 -6.49 -8.09 16.91
C GLU A 86 -6.70 -7.68 15.45
N SER A 87 -7.70 -6.85 15.21
CA SER A 87 -7.88 -6.23 13.91
C SER A 87 -7.34 -4.80 13.96
N LYS A 88 -6.22 -4.57 13.32
CA LYS A 88 -5.66 -3.24 13.17
C LYS A 88 -6.19 -2.66 11.87
N ASN A 89 -7.07 -1.70 11.99
CA ASN A 89 -7.99 -1.38 10.94
C ASN A 89 -7.50 -0.36 9.95
N ASN A 90 -6.64 0.54 10.17
CA ASN A 90 -6.30 1.55 9.17
C ASN A 90 -4.78 1.71 9.05
N GLY A 91 -4.30 1.72 7.84
CA GLY A 91 -2.99 2.19 7.51
C GLY A 91 -2.88 3.71 7.74
N THR A 92 -1.72 4.26 7.46
CA THR A 92 -1.45 5.69 7.53
C THR A 92 -0.78 6.12 6.23
N ASP A 93 -1.18 7.27 5.70
CA ASP A 93 -0.50 7.84 4.55
C ASP A 93 0.91 8.29 4.92
N ALA A 94 1.80 8.26 3.95
CA ALA A 94 3.13 8.80 4.15
C ALA A 94 3.06 10.29 4.45
N VAL A 95 3.89 10.74 5.38
CA VAL A 95 4.04 12.17 5.66
C VAL A 95 5.32 12.66 5.01
N VAL A 96 5.18 13.53 4.01
CA VAL A 96 6.29 14.09 3.26
C VAL A 96 6.32 15.60 3.44
N THR A 97 7.46 16.12 3.88
CA THR A 97 7.67 17.56 4.02
C THR A 97 8.66 18.03 2.97
N GLY A 98 8.31 19.06 2.21
CA GLY A 98 9.20 19.65 1.23
C GLY A 98 10.35 20.42 1.91
N GLY A 99 11.53 20.31 1.34
CA GLY A 99 12.66 21.20 1.66
C GLY A 99 12.45 22.61 1.12
N SER A 100 13.43 23.49 1.32
CA SER A 100 13.36 24.90 0.91
C SER A 100 13.03 25.09 -0.57
N ASN A 101 13.49 24.18 -1.45
CA ASN A 101 13.23 24.24 -2.90
C ASN A 101 11.81 23.82 -3.30
N LEU A 102 11.04 23.29 -2.37
CA LEU A 102 9.66 22.85 -2.56
C LEU A 102 8.67 23.64 -1.69
N SER A 103 9.10 24.76 -1.09
CA SER A 103 8.29 25.55 -0.18
C SER A 103 7.06 26.21 -0.84
N ASP A 104 7.11 26.43 -2.15
CA ASP A 104 6.03 26.97 -2.99
C ASP A 104 5.18 25.88 -3.67
N LYS A 105 5.43 24.62 -3.36
CA LYS A 105 4.75 23.46 -3.92
C LYS A 105 3.76 22.87 -2.92
N THR A 106 2.69 22.30 -3.45
CA THR A 106 1.78 21.48 -2.66
C THR A 106 2.24 20.02 -2.73
N ILE A 107 2.48 19.44 -1.57
CA ILE A 107 2.86 18.03 -1.43
C ILE A 107 1.71 17.29 -0.75
N ARG A 108 1.29 16.20 -1.35
CA ARG A 108 0.26 15.31 -0.83
C ARG A 108 0.72 13.87 -0.99
N ALA A 109 0.43 13.05 0.00
CA ALA A 109 0.61 11.60 -0.10
C ALA A 109 -0.75 10.89 -0.04
N ASP A 110 -0.82 9.76 -0.71
CA ASP A 110 -1.92 8.81 -0.70
C ASP A 110 -1.28 7.42 -0.63
N GLY A 111 -1.37 6.81 0.53
CA GLY A 111 -0.58 5.64 0.86
C GLY A 111 0.91 5.92 0.79
N ASN A 112 1.59 5.21 -0.09
CA ASN A 112 3.02 5.40 -0.39
C ASN A 112 3.27 6.21 -1.67
N ARG A 113 2.23 6.71 -2.33
CA ARG A 113 2.35 7.56 -3.51
C ARG A 113 2.36 9.03 -3.11
N VAL A 114 3.36 9.74 -3.57
CA VAL A 114 3.56 11.16 -3.28
C VAL A 114 3.32 11.97 -4.54
N TYR A 115 2.55 13.03 -4.39
CA TYR A 115 2.25 14.01 -5.44
C TYR A 115 2.85 15.35 -5.05
N VAL A 116 3.58 15.96 -5.96
CA VAL A 116 4.12 17.32 -5.81
C VAL A 116 3.59 18.17 -6.95
N VAL A 117 2.87 19.23 -6.62
CA VAL A 117 2.27 20.12 -7.61
C VAL A 117 2.72 21.56 -7.35
N GLY A 118 3.22 22.20 -8.39
CA GLY A 118 3.67 23.60 -8.37
C GLY A 118 2.77 24.53 -9.18
N ASN A 119 2.93 25.82 -8.96
CA ASN A 119 2.09 26.86 -9.54
C ASN A 119 2.31 27.09 -11.04
N SER A 120 3.44 26.63 -11.60
CA SER A 120 3.83 26.87 -13.01
C SER A 120 3.60 25.66 -13.93
N GLY A 121 2.63 24.79 -13.58
CA GLY A 121 2.37 23.56 -14.33
C GLY A 121 3.34 22.41 -14.00
N PHE A 122 4.24 22.61 -13.02
CA PHE A 122 5.08 21.52 -12.53
C PHE A 122 4.22 20.52 -11.78
N SER A 123 4.31 19.27 -12.16
CA SER A 123 3.74 18.16 -11.40
C SER A 123 4.67 16.95 -11.46
N MET A 124 4.81 16.30 -10.34
CA MET A 124 5.61 15.09 -10.22
C MET A 124 4.89 14.13 -9.29
N ASP A 125 4.89 12.85 -9.61
CA ASP A 125 4.46 11.80 -8.70
C ASP A 125 5.47 10.66 -8.65
N PHE A 126 5.61 10.04 -7.51
CA PHE A 126 6.49 8.91 -7.29
C PHE A 126 6.01 8.01 -6.15
N LEU A 127 6.47 6.78 -6.14
CA LEU A 127 6.19 5.81 -5.09
C LEU A 127 7.34 5.74 -4.10
N LEU A 128 7.02 5.79 -2.82
CA LEU A 128 7.97 5.46 -1.77
C LEU A 128 8.12 3.93 -1.68
N SER A 129 9.35 3.46 -1.56
CA SER A 129 9.61 2.04 -1.35
C SER A 129 9.09 1.60 0.02
N SER A 130 8.49 0.40 0.08
CA SER A 130 8.14 -0.27 1.33
C SER A 130 9.34 -0.61 2.21
N ASP A 131 10.54 -0.64 1.61
CA ASP A 131 11.78 -0.97 2.30
C ASP A 131 12.39 0.21 3.07
N ILE A 132 11.79 1.40 2.97
CA ILE A 132 12.22 2.55 3.76
C ILE A 132 11.87 2.30 5.23
N ASP A 133 12.89 1.99 6.02
CA ASP A 133 12.75 1.83 7.46
C ASP A 133 12.46 3.20 8.12
N MET A 134 11.23 3.39 8.57
CA MET A 134 10.78 4.60 9.26
C MET A 134 10.84 4.47 10.79
N THR A 135 11.29 3.35 11.33
CA THR A 135 11.35 3.13 12.79
C THR A 135 12.33 4.08 13.49
N ALA A 136 13.32 4.60 12.80
CA ALA A 136 14.33 5.52 13.29
C ALA A 136 14.02 7.01 13.06
N GLY A 137 12.74 7.36 12.86
CA GLY A 137 12.31 8.74 12.63
C GLY A 137 12.28 9.14 11.14
N SER A 138 12.36 10.45 10.85
CA SER A 138 12.29 10.97 9.48
C SER A 138 13.51 10.59 8.65
N LYS A 139 13.29 10.30 7.38
CA LYS A 139 14.34 10.09 6.38
C LYS A 139 14.37 11.25 5.39
N ASN A 140 15.54 11.61 4.93
CA ASN A 140 15.70 12.58 3.86
C ASN A 140 15.71 11.84 2.51
N LEU A 141 14.79 12.25 1.64
CA LEU A 141 14.78 11.83 0.24
C LEU A 141 15.30 13.00 -0.59
N GLN A 142 16.35 12.78 -1.36
CA GLN A 142 16.83 13.75 -2.33
C GLN A 142 16.40 13.29 -3.72
N ILE A 143 15.67 14.16 -4.41
CA ILE A 143 15.28 13.94 -5.80
C ILE A 143 15.98 15.01 -6.62
N ASP A 144 16.83 14.56 -7.53
CA ASP A 144 17.53 15.43 -8.49
C ASP A 144 16.92 15.23 -9.87
N ILE A 145 16.39 16.29 -10.45
CA ILE A 145 15.82 16.30 -11.80
C ILE A 145 16.83 16.95 -12.72
N SER A 146 17.72 16.15 -13.28
CA SER A 146 18.83 16.62 -14.11
C SER A 146 18.44 16.80 -15.58
N ASP A 147 17.34 16.18 -16.05
CA ASP A 147 16.87 16.32 -17.43
C ASP A 147 15.33 16.14 -17.49
N ILE A 148 14.64 17.11 -18.06
CA ILE A 148 13.24 16.98 -18.43
C ILE A 148 13.27 16.45 -19.88
N GLY A 149 13.05 15.17 -20.06
CA GLY A 149 13.15 14.48 -21.34
C GLY A 149 12.47 15.21 -22.52
N ASN A 150 12.76 14.80 -23.72
CA ASN A 150 12.18 15.41 -24.94
C ASN A 150 10.66 15.28 -24.94
N MET A 151 9.96 16.36 -25.24
CA MET A 151 8.53 16.31 -25.54
C MET A 151 8.33 15.59 -26.88
N ALA A 152 7.61 14.48 -26.87
CA ALA A 152 7.19 13.80 -28.10
C ALA A 152 5.77 14.25 -28.46
N ILE A 153 5.61 14.84 -29.63
CA ILE A 153 4.31 15.23 -30.17
C ILE A 153 4.02 14.33 -31.39
N GLN A 154 2.94 13.57 -31.31
CA GLN A 154 2.47 12.81 -32.46
C GLN A 154 1.88 13.78 -33.49
N ILE A 155 2.47 13.82 -34.69
CA ILE A 155 2.11 14.75 -35.79
C ILE A 155 1.36 14.06 -36.91
N GLY A 156 1.11 12.76 -36.82
CA GLY A 156 0.41 11.98 -37.83
C GLY A 156 -0.47 10.89 -37.28
N ALA A 157 -1.34 10.33 -38.10
CA ALA A 157 -2.30 9.30 -37.72
C ALA A 157 -1.66 7.89 -37.60
N ASN A 158 -0.43 7.70 -38.06
CA ASN A 158 0.26 6.42 -38.04
C ASN A 158 1.28 6.36 -36.88
N GLU A 159 1.49 5.16 -36.39
CA GLU A 159 2.50 4.88 -35.39
C GLU A 159 3.91 5.28 -35.85
N GLY A 160 4.66 5.96 -35.00
CA GLY A 160 6.02 6.40 -35.32
C GLY A 160 6.13 7.78 -36.01
N GLN A 161 5.02 8.46 -36.27
CA GLN A 161 5.04 9.85 -36.76
C GLN A 161 5.08 10.83 -35.58
N GLU A 162 6.20 10.87 -34.89
CA GLU A 162 6.43 11.71 -33.73
C GLU A 162 7.50 12.78 -34.00
N MET A 163 7.25 13.99 -33.53
CA MET A 163 8.27 15.04 -33.43
C MET A 163 8.77 15.11 -32.00
N LYS A 164 10.07 14.94 -31.80
CA LYS A 164 10.72 15.09 -30.49
C LYS A 164 11.28 16.51 -30.39
N ILE A 165 10.75 17.29 -29.45
CA ILE A 165 11.21 18.63 -29.16
C ILE A 165 11.94 18.61 -27.83
N LYS A 166 13.21 18.99 -27.84
CA LYS A 166 13.97 19.28 -26.62
C LYS A 166 13.85 20.77 -26.35
N ILE A 167 13.22 21.14 -25.25
CA ILE A 167 13.17 22.53 -24.79
C ILE A 167 14.35 22.68 -23.83
N PRO A 168 15.41 23.42 -24.19
CA PRO A 168 16.53 23.66 -23.28
C PRO A 168 16.04 24.50 -22.10
N GLU A 169 16.67 24.30 -20.96
CA GLU A 169 16.42 25.12 -19.78
C GLU A 169 16.66 26.60 -20.13
N VAL A 170 15.66 27.43 -19.87
CA VAL A 170 15.76 28.88 -20.03
C VAL A 170 15.96 29.47 -18.64
N SER A 171 17.21 29.71 -18.28
CA SER A 171 17.61 30.42 -17.06
C SER A 171 18.28 31.75 -17.43
N THR A 172 18.31 32.69 -16.48
CA THR A 172 19.03 33.95 -16.68
C THR A 172 20.52 33.72 -17.00
N GLU A 173 21.09 32.67 -16.49
CA GLU A 173 22.45 32.23 -16.75
C GLU A 173 22.61 31.70 -18.19
N SER A 174 21.64 30.97 -18.72
CA SER A 174 21.65 30.49 -20.11
C SER A 174 21.39 31.60 -21.13
N LEU A 175 20.79 32.71 -20.73
CA LEU A 175 20.50 33.86 -21.56
C LEU A 175 21.57 34.96 -21.49
N TYR A 176 22.62 34.80 -20.69
CA TYR A 176 23.67 35.81 -20.45
C TYR A 176 23.14 37.17 -20.00
N LEU A 177 22.08 37.20 -19.16
CA LEU A 177 21.48 38.40 -18.58
C LEU A 177 21.87 38.54 -17.08
#